data_8b0861edee952bca583c084f5b644d63
#
_entry.id   8b0861edee952bca583c084f5b644d63
#
_cell.length_a   1.000
_cell.length_b   1.000
_cell.length_c   1.000
_cell.angle_alpha   90.00
_cell.angle_beta   90.00
_cell.angle_gamma   90.00
#
_symmetry.space_group_name_H-M   'P 1'
#
loop_
_entity.id
_entity.type
_entity.pdbx_description
1 polymer ?
#
loop_
_entity_poly.entity_id
_entity_poly.type
_entity_poly.pdbx_seq_one_letter_code
_entity_poly.pdbx_strand_id
1 'polypeptide(L)'
;MRNGAGPETIKAMNDLGVLTSRYDIYQDVMDPGKFSLLQWKHGDWPTEAWPKDLILNAAGDWIKGWEVEAKDGSMIPCGVVCDKQAIAYADKRVPEDLKTHPYRCRFIDTTTASPWRECYSPDHPITRTDSRKYKTELLDLVSNKYKLVCGSETGHDAAVPYVHYFEGMMSLGPYRAPDSGRHMQKILDEVPDRVAKFQVGWQYRLPLWELVYHDCVVAQWYWGDYNNKLPAIWDKRDLFNALYGTPPMFMFDKACWEKSRDRFVQSYRNTCPVARATSYSEMTDHKFLTADRSVQQTTFANGVTVTVNFGDRPYKGADGTELVPNGLSVKGVPSDTGR
;
A
#
# COMPACT_ATOMS: atom_id res chain seq x y z
N MET A 1 -10.75 1.41 10.55
CA MET A 1 -9.74 1.50 11.65
C MET A 1 -10.21 2.56 12.63
N ARG A 2 -10.13 2.32 13.91
CA ARG A 2 -10.26 3.43 14.87
C ARG A 2 -8.93 4.18 14.81
N ASN A 3 -8.93 5.45 14.45
CA ASN A 3 -7.81 6.37 14.69
C ASN A 3 -7.72 6.61 16.21
N GLY A 4 -7.31 5.59 16.97
CA GLY A 4 -7.54 5.53 18.37
C GLY A 4 -6.28 5.52 19.25
N ALA A 5 -5.11 5.72 18.67
CA ALA A 5 -3.92 5.96 19.47
C ALA A 5 -3.95 7.40 19.99
N GLY A 6 -3.95 7.59 21.30
CA GLY A 6 -3.85 8.92 21.88
C GLY A 6 -2.51 9.59 21.60
N PRO A 7 -2.40 10.93 21.78
CA PRO A 7 -1.21 11.71 21.48
C PRO A 7 0.07 11.18 22.14
N GLU A 8 -0.03 10.73 23.37
CA GLU A 8 1.11 10.16 24.12
C GLU A 8 1.63 8.86 23.52
N THR A 9 0.71 7.97 23.09
CA THR A 9 1.08 6.72 22.43
C THR A 9 1.78 7.01 21.09
N ILE A 10 1.24 7.95 20.29
CA ILE A 10 1.84 8.35 19.01
C ILE A 10 3.24 8.91 19.25
N LYS A 11 3.39 9.78 20.25
CA LYS A 11 4.70 10.33 20.63
C LYS A 11 5.67 9.23 21.05
N ALA A 12 5.26 8.32 21.92
CA ALA A 12 6.11 7.21 22.39
C ALA A 12 6.57 6.32 21.22
N MET A 13 5.69 6.02 20.27
CA MET A 13 6.06 5.28 19.06
C MET A 13 7.04 6.05 18.16
N ASN A 14 6.83 7.36 17.99
CA ASN A 14 7.76 8.22 17.26
C ASN A 14 9.14 8.26 17.91
N ASP A 15 9.21 8.28 19.25
CA ASP A 15 10.47 8.31 20.02
C ASP A 15 11.24 6.98 19.86
N LEU A 16 10.52 5.87 19.62
CA LEU A 16 11.12 4.58 19.25
C LEU A 16 11.52 4.46 17.76
N GLY A 17 11.41 5.53 17.00
CA GLY A 17 11.74 5.53 15.57
C GLY A 17 10.65 4.95 14.65
N VAL A 18 9.46 4.67 15.18
CA VAL A 18 8.31 4.20 14.38
C VAL A 18 7.71 5.37 13.62
N LEU A 19 7.46 5.19 12.32
CA LEU A 19 6.75 6.15 11.51
C LEU A 19 5.24 5.99 11.75
N THR A 20 4.67 6.86 12.58
CA THR A 20 3.23 6.84 12.87
C THR A 20 2.45 7.54 11.79
N SER A 21 1.36 6.91 11.34
CA SER A 21 0.51 7.41 10.28
C SER A 21 -0.94 7.53 10.70
N ARG A 22 -1.60 8.55 10.20
CA ARG A 22 -3.06 8.62 10.15
C ARG A 22 -3.54 8.19 8.76
N TYR A 23 -4.68 7.49 8.75
CA TYR A 23 -5.47 7.21 7.56
C TYR A 23 -6.46 8.35 7.34
N ASP A 24 -6.51 8.89 6.13
CA ASP A 24 -7.47 9.90 5.71
C ASP A 24 -8.15 9.47 4.40
N ILE A 25 -9.43 9.84 4.27
CA ILE A 25 -10.18 9.72 3.03
C ILE A 25 -10.85 11.06 2.69
N TYR A 26 -10.68 11.50 1.44
CA TYR A 26 -11.24 12.77 0.95
C TYR A 26 -12.13 12.59 -0.28
N GLN A 27 -12.22 11.37 -0.82
CA GLN A 27 -12.90 11.10 -2.08
C GLN A 27 -14.22 10.36 -1.93
N ASP A 28 -14.45 9.76 -0.77
CA ASP A 28 -15.71 9.09 -0.47
C ASP A 28 -16.37 9.74 0.74
N VAL A 29 -17.69 9.93 0.66
CA VAL A 29 -18.50 10.36 1.78
C VAL A 29 -19.87 9.71 1.73
N MET A 30 -20.32 9.18 2.86
CA MET A 30 -21.66 8.64 2.99
C MET A 30 -22.65 9.73 3.42
N ASP A 31 -23.90 9.60 2.97
CA ASP A 31 -25.02 10.42 3.42
C ASP A 31 -25.10 10.43 4.96
N PRO A 32 -24.89 11.58 5.63
CA PRO A 32 -24.96 11.68 7.09
C PRO A 32 -26.32 11.25 7.66
N GLY A 33 -27.41 11.41 6.89
CA GLY A 33 -28.75 10.96 7.28
C GLY A 33 -28.87 9.45 7.46
N LYS A 34 -27.92 8.68 6.92
CA LYS A 34 -27.90 7.21 7.00
C LYS A 34 -26.92 6.66 8.05
N PHE A 35 -26.22 7.50 8.80
CA PHE A 35 -25.23 7.04 9.80
C PHE A 35 -25.83 6.16 10.89
N SER A 36 -27.10 6.33 11.24
CA SER A 36 -27.80 5.47 12.20
C SER A 36 -27.92 4.01 11.75
N LEU A 37 -27.85 3.75 10.45
CA LEU A 37 -27.90 2.40 9.88
C LEU A 37 -26.57 1.64 10.02
N LEU A 38 -25.47 2.34 10.26
CA LEU A 38 -24.15 1.73 10.38
C LEU A 38 -23.89 1.18 11.79
N GLN A 39 -23.15 0.07 11.87
CA GLN A 39 -22.63 -0.43 13.14
C GLN A 39 -21.62 0.54 13.76
N TRP A 40 -20.77 1.16 12.90
CA TRP A 40 -19.86 2.25 13.26
C TRP A 40 -19.77 3.28 12.17
N LYS A 41 -19.68 4.54 12.57
CA LYS A 41 -19.41 5.64 11.66
C LYS A 41 -17.93 5.66 11.30
N HIS A 42 -17.63 5.83 10.01
CA HIS A 42 -16.26 6.08 9.56
C HIS A 42 -15.84 7.52 9.96
N GLY A 43 -14.81 7.62 10.78
CA GLY A 43 -14.38 8.89 11.37
C GLY A 43 -13.70 9.86 10.39
N ASP A 44 -13.29 9.37 9.23
CA ASP A 44 -12.43 10.12 8.30
C ASP A 44 -13.20 10.69 7.09
N TRP A 45 -14.49 10.47 6.98
CA TRP A 45 -15.31 11.08 5.92
C TRP A 45 -15.39 12.60 6.05
N PRO A 46 -15.21 13.37 4.95
CA PRO A 46 -15.50 14.81 4.92
C PRO A 46 -17.03 15.05 4.86
N THR A 47 -17.69 14.86 6.01
CA THR A 47 -19.18 14.82 6.08
C THR A 47 -19.86 16.08 5.59
N GLU A 48 -19.19 17.22 5.70
CA GLU A 48 -19.66 18.51 5.19
C GLU A 48 -19.66 18.60 3.65
N ALA A 49 -19.01 17.64 2.95
CA ALA A 49 -19.04 17.57 1.48
C ALA A 49 -20.39 17.04 0.94
N TRP A 50 -21.16 16.34 1.78
CA TRP A 50 -22.44 15.80 1.37
C TRP A 50 -23.56 16.84 1.44
N PRO A 51 -24.43 16.94 0.42
CA PRO A 51 -24.30 16.38 -0.95
C PRO A 51 -23.63 17.36 -1.93
N LYS A 52 -23.31 18.58 -1.50
CA LYS A 52 -22.99 19.74 -2.33
C LYS A 52 -21.71 19.61 -3.15
N ASP A 53 -20.73 18.85 -2.64
CA ASP A 53 -19.41 18.72 -3.26
C ASP A 53 -19.21 17.35 -3.94
N LEU A 54 -20.30 16.62 -4.20
CA LEU A 54 -20.23 15.34 -4.92
C LEU A 54 -20.01 15.56 -6.42
N ILE A 55 -19.28 14.62 -7.05
CA ILE A 55 -19.18 14.56 -8.50
C ILE A 55 -20.55 14.28 -9.11
N LEU A 56 -20.99 15.14 -10.02
CA LEU A 56 -22.18 14.92 -10.84
C LEU A 56 -21.81 14.44 -12.24
N ASN A 57 -22.57 13.48 -12.76
CA ASN A 57 -22.51 13.08 -14.16
C ASN A 57 -23.24 14.11 -15.06
N ALA A 58 -23.21 13.90 -16.37
CA ALA A 58 -23.85 14.80 -17.32
C ALA A 58 -25.40 14.87 -17.18
N ALA A 59 -26.04 13.91 -16.51
CA ALA A 59 -27.45 13.91 -16.21
C ALA A 59 -27.80 14.65 -14.91
N GLY A 60 -26.79 15.10 -14.15
CA GLY A 60 -26.95 15.75 -12.85
C GLY A 60 -27.02 14.79 -11.66
N ASP A 61 -26.85 13.48 -11.87
CA ASP A 61 -26.82 12.50 -10.78
C ASP A 61 -25.43 12.41 -10.16
N TRP A 62 -25.37 12.22 -8.85
CA TRP A 62 -24.09 11.99 -8.17
C TRP A 62 -23.52 10.57 -8.47
N ILE A 63 -22.19 10.48 -8.53
CA ILE A 63 -21.49 9.23 -8.80
C ILE A 63 -21.33 8.42 -7.50
N LYS A 64 -21.74 7.15 -7.57
CA LYS A 64 -21.55 6.20 -6.48
C LYS A 64 -20.08 5.80 -6.35
N GLY A 65 -19.57 5.86 -5.13
CA GLY A 65 -18.26 5.39 -4.72
C GLY A 65 -18.31 4.03 -4.04
N TRP A 66 -17.54 3.90 -2.95
CA TRP A 66 -17.53 2.69 -2.13
C TRP A 66 -18.89 2.39 -1.51
N GLU A 67 -19.18 1.12 -1.29
CA GLU A 67 -20.41 0.71 -0.59
C GLU A 67 -20.07 0.21 0.82
N VAL A 68 -20.80 0.70 1.81
CA VAL A 68 -20.65 0.35 3.22
C VAL A 68 -21.77 -0.59 3.63
N GLU A 69 -21.43 -1.63 4.37
CA GLU A 69 -22.39 -2.57 4.92
C GLU A 69 -23.12 -1.98 6.14
N ALA A 70 -24.45 -1.98 6.08
CA ALA A 70 -25.32 -1.58 7.18
C ALA A 70 -25.51 -2.72 8.20
N LYS A 71 -26.12 -2.42 9.36
CA LYS A 71 -26.40 -3.39 10.43
C LYS A 71 -27.24 -4.59 9.99
N ASP A 72 -28.10 -4.38 9.01
CA ASP A 72 -28.98 -5.40 8.44
C ASP A 72 -28.35 -6.18 7.26
N GLY A 73 -27.08 -5.90 6.95
CA GLY A 73 -26.36 -6.51 5.83
C GLY A 73 -26.60 -5.83 4.46
N SER A 74 -27.45 -4.81 4.40
CA SER A 74 -27.64 -4.06 3.14
C SER A 74 -26.42 -3.19 2.82
N MET A 75 -26.18 -2.97 1.52
CA MET A 75 -25.07 -2.13 1.06
C MET A 75 -25.53 -0.72 0.77
N ILE A 76 -24.86 0.26 1.37
CA ILE A 76 -25.18 1.68 1.22
C ILE A 76 -24.04 2.35 0.45
N PRO A 77 -24.31 2.93 -0.73
CA PRO A 77 -23.29 3.61 -1.50
C PRO A 77 -22.86 4.93 -0.87
N CYS A 78 -21.57 5.21 -0.83
CA CYS A 78 -21.01 6.54 -0.64
C CYS A 78 -21.10 7.34 -1.95
N GLY A 79 -21.14 8.67 -1.83
CA GLY A 79 -20.93 9.57 -2.95
C GLY A 79 -19.45 9.87 -3.14
N VAL A 80 -19.01 10.05 -4.39
CA VAL A 80 -17.64 10.47 -4.68
C VAL A 80 -17.55 11.98 -4.58
N VAL A 81 -16.68 12.47 -3.70
CA VAL A 81 -16.39 13.91 -3.55
C VAL A 81 -15.57 14.40 -4.74
N CYS A 82 -15.90 15.58 -5.25
CA CYS A 82 -15.16 16.19 -6.35
C CYS A 82 -13.69 16.48 -5.93
N ASP A 83 -12.74 16.06 -6.76
CA ASP A 83 -11.31 16.20 -6.48
C ASP A 83 -10.90 17.66 -6.23
N LYS A 84 -11.55 18.62 -6.90
CA LYS A 84 -11.35 20.06 -6.69
C LYS A 84 -11.66 20.49 -5.25
N GLN A 85 -12.64 19.87 -4.61
CA GLN A 85 -13.09 20.22 -3.27
C GLN A 85 -12.30 19.48 -2.18
N ALA A 86 -11.75 18.31 -2.49
CA ALA A 86 -11.02 17.47 -1.55
C ALA A 86 -9.85 18.20 -0.86
N ILE A 87 -9.17 19.09 -1.59
CA ILE A 87 -8.02 19.87 -1.11
C ILE A 87 -8.41 20.75 0.08
N ALA A 88 -9.55 21.44 0.01
CA ALA A 88 -10.00 22.33 1.07
C ALA A 88 -10.30 21.56 2.38
N TYR A 89 -10.85 20.36 2.27
CA TYR A 89 -11.08 19.48 3.43
C TYR A 89 -9.78 18.98 4.06
N ALA A 90 -8.80 18.65 3.25
CA ALA A 90 -7.48 18.24 3.74
C ALA A 90 -6.73 19.40 4.38
N ASP A 91 -6.75 20.58 3.76
CA ASP A 91 -6.07 21.81 4.25
C ASP A 91 -6.65 22.30 5.60
N LYS A 92 -7.90 21.99 5.88
CA LYS A 92 -8.52 22.20 7.19
C LYS A 92 -8.16 21.11 8.20
N ARG A 93 -8.32 19.83 7.80
CA ARG A 93 -8.19 18.68 8.72
C ARG A 93 -6.75 18.43 9.16
N VAL A 94 -5.80 18.47 8.23
CA VAL A 94 -4.41 18.09 8.53
C VAL A 94 -3.80 18.96 9.64
N PRO A 95 -3.83 20.31 9.56
CA PRO A 95 -3.26 21.14 10.62
C PRO A 95 -4.05 21.04 11.94
N GLU A 96 -5.37 20.87 11.90
CA GLU A 96 -6.17 20.68 13.11
C GLU A 96 -5.76 19.43 13.89
N ASP A 97 -5.59 18.33 13.18
CA ASP A 97 -5.19 17.05 13.75
C ASP A 97 -3.76 17.10 14.32
N LEU A 98 -2.83 17.74 13.60
CA LEU A 98 -1.44 17.85 14.02
C LEU A 98 -1.25 18.70 15.30
N LYS A 99 -2.21 19.53 15.68
CA LYS A 99 -2.16 20.27 16.96
C LYS A 99 -2.19 19.32 18.17
N THR A 100 -2.82 18.17 18.02
CA THR A 100 -3.05 17.22 19.11
C THR A 100 -2.36 15.87 18.90
N HIS A 101 -2.21 15.44 17.67
CA HIS A 101 -1.69 14.11 17.31
C HIS A 101 -0.44 14.26 16.45
N PRO A 102 0.77 14.06 16.98
CA PRO A 102 2.03 14.33 16.30
C PRO A 102 2.40 13.23 15.27
N TYR A 103 1.47 12.91 14.36
CA TYR A 103 1.73 11.99 13.26
C TYR A 103 2.82 12.51 12.33
N ARG A 104 3.68 11.63 11.84
CA ARG A 104 4.75 11.93 10.87
C ARG A 104 4.41 11.49 9.45
N CYS A 105 3.31 10.76 9.29
CA CYS A 105 2.86 10.21 8.02
C CYS A 105 1.34 10.37 7.86
N ARG A 106 0.90 10.41 6.61
CA ARG A 106 -0.50 10.32 6.20
C ARG A 106 -0.66 9.32 5.08
N PHE A 107 -1.62 8.42 5.24
CA PHE A 107 -2.09 7.57 4.15
C PHE A 107 -3.39 8.18 3.61
N ILE A 108 -3.36 8.59 2.34
CA ILE A 108 -4.52 9.21 1.67
C ILE A 108 -5.18 8.14 0.81
N ASP A 109 -6.27 7.60 1.33
CA ASP A 109 -6.98 6.48 0.71
C ASP A 109 -7.61 6.85 -0.63
N THR A 110 -7.72 5.88 -1.52
CA THR A 110 -8.36 5.94 -2.85
C THR A 110 -7.86 7.00 -3.82
N THR A 111 -7.08 7.98 -3.38
CA THR A 111 -6.68 9.13 -4.23
C THR A 111 -5.96 8.69 -5.50
N THR A 112 -5.05 7.72 -5.39
CA THR A 112 -4.33 7.18 -6.56
C THR A 112 -5.00 5.95 -7.15
N ALA A 113 -5.84 5.24 -6.39
CA ALA A 113 -6.56 4.05 -6.85
C ALA A 113 -7.81 4.38 -7.69
N SER A 114 -8.43 5.53 -7.45
CA SER A 114 -9.65 5.89 -8.15
C SER A 114 -9.37 6.54 -9.52
N PRO A 115 -10.23 6.32 -10.53
CA PRO A 115 -10.04 6.89 -11.86
C PRO A 115 -10.15 8.42 -11.85
N TRP A 116 -9.55 9.07 -12.83
CA TRP A 116 -9.76 10.49 -13.10
C TRP A 116 -11.15 10.69 -13.69
N ARG A 117 -11.93 11.56 -13.05
CA ARG A 117 -13.35 11.75 -13.35
C ARG A 117 -13.64 13.15 -13.88
N GLU A 118 -14.68 13.26 -14.66
CA GLU A 118 -15.31 14.54 -15.00
C GLU A 118 -16.38 14.86 -13.97
N CYS A 119 -16.57 16.13 -13.66
CA CYS A 119 -17.69 16.61 -12.86
C CYS A 119 -18.46 17.67 -13.62
N TYR A 120 -19.76 17.50 -13.71
CA TYR A 120 -20.67 18.41 -14.41
C TYR A 120 -21.46 19.32 -13.45
N SER A 121 -21.06 19.38 -12.18
CA SER A 121 -21.62 20.34 -11.24
C SER A 121 -21.38 21.78 -11.72
N PRO A 122 -22.39 22.67 -11.72
CA PRO A 122 -22.19 24.07 -12.08
C PRO A 122 -21.24 24.80 -11.12
N ASP A 123 -21.14 24.36 -9.86
CA ASP A 123 -20.34 25.02 -8.83
C ASP A 123 -18.86 24.61 -8.86
N HIS A 124 -18.58 23.37 -9.28
CA HIS A 124 -17.22 22.81 -9.31
C HIS A 124 -17.00 21.89 -10.51
N PRO A 125 -17.19 22.39 -11.73
CA PRO A 125 -16.92 21.57 -12.93
C PRO A 125 -15.43 21.26 -13.05
N ILE A 126 -15.12 20.03 -13.44
CA ILE A 126 -13.74 19.59 -13.74
C ILE A 126 -13.73 18.61 -14.91
N THR A 127 -12.64 18.64 -15.67
CA THR A 127 -12.28 17.63 -16.68
C THR A 127 -11.46 16.51 -16.02
N ARG A 128 -11.17 15.43 -16.78
CA ARG A 128 -10.25 14.37 -16.31
C ARG A 128 -8.84 14.90 -16.07
N THR A 129 -8.39 15.85 -16.85
CA THR A 129 -7.10 16.51 -16.66
C THR A 129 -7.08 17.30 -15.35
N ASP A 130 -8.16 18.00 -15.03
CA ASP A 130 -8.31 18.72 -13.77
C ASP A 130 -8.38 17.74 -12.59
N SER A 131 -9.11 16.62 -12.73
CA SER A 131 -9.16 15.55 -11.71
C SER A 131 -7.74 15.06 -11.38
N ARG A 132 -6.93 14.71 -12.40
CA ARG A 132 -5.52 14.35 -12.19
C ARG A 132 -4.75 15.45 -11.44
N LYS A 133 -4.89 16.70 -11.90
CA LYS A 133 -4.24 17.85 -11.28
C LYS A 133 -4.61 17.99 -9.80
N TYR A 134 -5.90 18.00 -9.46
CA TYR A 134 -6.34 18.17 -8.08
C TYR A 134 -5.97 16.99 -7.17
N LYS A 135 -5.96 15.76 -7.69
CA LYS A 135 -5.46 14.60 -6.93
C LYS A 135 -3.97 14.73 -6.61
N THR A 136 -3.16 15.15 -7.57
CA THR A 136 -1.72 15.37 -7.32
C THR A 136 -1.48 16.58 -6.41
N GLU A 137 -2.26 17.65 -6.52
CA GLU A 137 -2.21 18.80 -5.60
C GLU A 137 -2.59 18.41 -4.16
N LEU A 138 -3.55 17.51 -3.97
CA LEU A 138 -3.88 16.97 -2.64
C LEU A 138 -2.69 16.22 -2.01
N LEU A 139 -2.00 15.39 -2.80
CA LEU A 139 -0.81 14.66 -2.35
C LEU A 139 0.35 15.62 -2.07
N ASP A 140 0.55 16.62 -2.94
CA ASP A 140 1.55 17.69 -2.76
C ASP A 140 1.31 18.52 -1.50
N LEU A 141 0.06 18.83 -1.22
CA LEU A 141 -0.34 19.50 0.03
C LEU A 141 0.17 18.73 1.26
N VAL A 142 -0.01 17.41 1.28
CA VAL A 142 0.38 16.56 2.40
C VAL A 142 1.91 16.42 2.48
N SER A 143 2.55 16.12 1.36
CA SER A 143 4.00 15.85 1.31
C SER A 143 4.84 17.13 1.39
N ASN A 144 4.51 18.15 0.62
CA ASN A 144 5.34 19.33 0.49
C ASN A 144 4.91 20.51 1.38
N LYS A 145 3.62 20.81 1.52
CA LYS A 145 3.17 21.87 2.41
C LYS A 145 3.29 21.46 3.88
N TYR A 146 2.75 20.29 4.24
CA TYR A 146 2.75 19.81 5.63
C TYR A 146 3.97 18.97 6.01
N LYS A 147 4.87 18.68 5.07
CA LYS A 147 6.12 17.94 5.30
C LYS A 147 5.92 16.59 5.98
N LEU A 148 4.83 15.90 5.63
CA LEU A 148 4.51 14.56 6.12
C LEU A 148 4.94 13.51 5.10
N VAL A 149 5.37 12.35 5.57
CA VAL A 149 5.46 11.19 4.69
C VAL A 149 4.07 10.88 4.17
N CYS A 150 3.90 10.90 2.85
CA CYS A 150 2.63 10.69 2.18
C CYS A 150 2.59 9.33 1.50
N GLY A 151 1.55 8.57 1.76
CA GLY A 151 1.26 7.33 1.05
C GLY A 151 -0.15 7.35 0.46
N SER A 152 -0.39 6.51 -0.53
CA SER A 152 -1.72 6.31 -1.10
C SER A 152 -1.91 4.89 -1.62
N GLU A 153 -3.15 4.53 -1.94
CA GLU A 153 -3.54 3.21 -2.40
C GLU A 153 -3.29 3.08 -3.91
N THR A 154 -2.64 2.00 -4.33
CA THR A 154 -2.42 1.62 -5.73
C THR A 154 -1.97 2.77 -6.63
N GLY A 155 -0.68 2.85 -6.88
CA GLY A 155 -0.08 4.01 -7.53
C GLY A 155 -0.18 4.03 -9.06
N HIS A 156 0.16 5.18 -9.59
CA HIS A 156 0.41 5.43 -11.01
C HIS A 156 1.55 6.46 -11.15
N ASP A 157 2.15 6.53 -12.33
CA ASP A 157 3.32 7.36 -12.64
C ASP A 157 3.14 8.85 -12.29
N ALA A 158 1.99 9.43 -12.61
CA ALA A 158 1.73 10.85 -12.35
C ALA A 158 1.75 11.24 -10.86
N ALA A 159 1.60 10.28 -9.94
CA ALA A 159 1.62 10.53 -8.49
C ALA A 159 3.00 10.31 -7.85
N VAL A 160 3.94 9.67 -8.53
CA VAL A 160 5.29 9.38 -8.01
C VAL A 160 6.00 10.62 -7.43
N PRO A 161 5.95 11.82 -8.03
CA PRO A 161 6.62 13.01 -7.47
C PRO A 161 6.03 13.51 -6.14
N TYR A 162 4.86 13.04 -5.73
CA TYR A 162 4.09 13.59 -4.61
C TYR A 162 3.90 12.64 -3.44
N VAL A 163 4.34 11.37 -3.57
CA VAL A 163 4.19 10.35 -2.54
C VAL A 163 5.51 9.67 -2.23
N HIS A 164 5.60 9.07 -1.04
CA HIS A 164 6.78 8.33 -0.60
C HIS A 164 6.57 6.82 -0.69
N TYR A 165 5.32 6.36 -0.67
CA TYR A 165 5.00 4.95 -0.83
C TYR A 165 3.60 4.74 -1.41
N PHE A 166 3.45 3.61 -2.13
CA PHE A 166 2.16 3.10 -2.56
C PHE A 166 1.89 1.75 -1.90
N GLU A 167 0.78 1.69 -1.23
CA GLU A 167 0.20 0.42 -0.81
C GLU A 167 -0.49 -0.21 -2.01
N GLY A 168 -0.30 -1.52 -2.22
CA GLY A 168 -0.97 -2.26 -3.28
C GLY A 168 -0.22 -2.48 -4.58
N MET A 169 0.95 -1.85 -4.78
CA MET A 169 1.72 -2.02 -6.03
C MET A 169 2.30 -3.44 -6.20
N MET A 170 2.61 -4.13 -5.10
CA MET A 170 3.06 -5.52 -5.13
C MET A 170 1.92 -6.50 -5.44
N SER A 171 0.66 -6.11 -5.23
CA SER A 171 -0.52 -6.95 -5.45
C SER A 171 -1.17 -6.65 -6.80
N LEU A 172 -1.27 -7.66 -7.66
CA LEU A 172 -2.01 -7.53 -8.92
C LEU A 172 -3.51 -7.51 -8.61
N GLY A 173 -4.18 -6.38 -8.81
CA GLY A 173 -5.56 -6.13 -8.41
C GLY A 173 -6.55 -7.28 -8.68
N PRO A 174 -6.66 -7.82 -9.92
CA PRO A 174 -7.59 -8.91 -10.24
C PRO A 174 -7.28 -10.25 -9.55
N TYR A 175 -6.07 -10.39 -8.99
CA TYR A 175 -5.56 -11.63 -8.40
C TYR A 175 -5.28 -11.52 -6.91
N ARG A 176 -5.80 -10.50 -6.23
CA ARG A 176 -5.69 -10.33 -4.78
C ARG A 176 -6.32 -11.49 -4.02
N ALA A 177 -5.85 -11.71 -2.79
CA ALA A 177 -6.49 -12.66 -1.88
C ALA A 177 -7.97 -12.35 -1.71
N PRO A 178 -8.85 -13.36 -1.55
CA PRO A 178 -10.26 -13.12 -1.25
C PRO A 178 -10.45 -12.21 -0.05
N ASP A 179 -11.50 -11.40 -0.08
CA ASP A 179 -11.87 -10.46 0.97
C ASP A 179 -10.82 -9.39 1.30
N SER A 180 -9.78 -9.23 0.47
CA SER A 180 -8.84 -8.12 0.64
C SER A 180 -9.57 -6.78 0.55
N GLY A 181 -9.28 -5.86 1.49
CA GLY A 181 -9.97 -4.58 1.63
C GLY A 181 -11.25 -4.61 2.49
N ARG A 182 -11.83 -5.80 2.79
CA ARG A 182 -13.00 -5.91 3.66
C ARG A 182 -12.72 -6.73 4.93
N HIS A 183 -12.49 -8.02 4.81
CA HIS A 183 -12.20 -8.92 5.94
C HIS A 183 -10.68 -9.05 6.17
N MET A 184 -10.03 -7.93 6.41
CA MET A 184 -8.57 -7.85 6.45
C MET A 184 -7.93 -8.76 7.51
N GLN A 185 -8.55 -8.94 8.66
CA GLN A 185 -8.03 -9.76 9.75
C GLN A 185 -8.14 -11.27 9.51
N LYS A 186 -8.93 -11.69 8.53
CA LYS A 186 -9.13 -13.11 8.24
C LYS A 186 -7.89 -13.69 7.57
N ILE A 187 -7.23 -14.63 8.23
CA ILE A 187 -6.17 -15.47 7.66
C ILE A 187 -6.83 -16.64 6.92
N LEU A 188 -6.32 -16.96 5.73
CA LEU A 188 -6.88 -17.99 4.86
C LEU A 188 -5.92 -19.18 4.77
N ASP A 189 -6.41 -20.37 5.07
CA ASP A 189 -5.60 -21.59 5.02
C ASP A 189 -5.41 -22.09 3.56
N GLU A 190 -6.40 -21.88 2.72
CA GLU A 190 -6.36 -22.25 1.30
C GLU A 190 -5.87 -21.11 0.42
N VAL A 191 -5.00 -21.43 -0.52
CA VAL A 191 -4.51 -20.49 -1.53
C VAL A 191 -5.29 -20.68 -2.82
N PRO A 192 -6.07 -19.69 -3.28
CA PRO A 192 -6.75 -19.80 -4.57
C PRO A 192 -5.74 -19.93 -5.72
N ASP A 193 -6.04 -20.79 -6.71
CA ASP A 193 -5.17 -21.04 -7.86
C ASP A 193 -4.72 -19.75 -8.57
N ARG A 194 -5.63 -18.79 -8.74
CA ARG A 194 -5.32 -17.50 -9.35
C ARG A 194 -4.28 -16.70 -8.56
N VAL A 195 -4.31 -16.78 -7.22
CA VAL A 195 -3.34 -16.13 -6.35
C VAL A 195 -2.00 -16.84 -6.45
N ALA A 196 -1.98 -18.18 -6.33
CA ALA A 196 -0.77 -18.98 -6.47
C ALA A 196 -0.09 -18.73 -7.82
N LYS A 197 -0.87 -18.66 -8.91
CA LYS A 197 -0.34 -18.48 -10.26
C LYS A 197 0.14 -17.06 -10.53
N PHE A 198 -0.63 -16.03 -10.21
CA PHE A 198 -0.36 -14.68 -10.69
C PHE A 198 0.23 -13.74 -9.62
N GLN A 199 -0.03 -13.98 -8.34
CA GLN A 199 0.56 -13.17 -7.28
C GLN A 199 1.96 -13.64 -6.88
N VAL A 200 2.18 -14.96 -6.84
CA VAL A 200 3.45 -15.56 -6.42
C VAL A 200 4.01 -16.59 -7.40
N GLY A 201 3.42 -16.70 -8.58
CA GLY A 201 3.96 -17.53 -9.66
C GLY A 201 5.12 -16.80 -10.35
N TRP A 202 6.34 -17.23 -10.04
CA TRP A 202 7.57 -16.60 -10.52
C TRP A 202 7.70 -16.54 -12.04
N GLN A 203 7.03 -17.42 -12.78
CA GLN A 203 7.03 -17.43 -14.25
C GLN A 203 6.31 -16.22 -14.87
N TYR A 204 5.41 -15.59 -14.11
CA TYR A 204 4.47 -14.57 -14.61
C TYR A 204 4.79 -13.16 -14.10
N ARG A 205 5.67 -13.03 -13.09
CA ARG A 205 5.98 -11.74 -12.50
C ARG A 205 7.28 -11.15 -13.05
N LEU A 206 7.23 -9.84 -13.30
CA LEU A 206 8.36 -9.01 -13.66
C LEU A 206 8.37 -7.76 -12.77
N PRO A 207 9.52 -7.26 -12.31
CA PRO A 207 9.64 -6.05 -11.51
C PRO A 207 9.59 -4.78 -12.37
N LEU A 208 8.60 -4.64 -13.25
CA LEU A 208 8.54 -3.50 -14.18
C LEU A 208 8.40 -2.15 -13.46
N TRP A 209 7.64 -2.13 -12.37
CA TRP A 209 7.49 -0.94 -11.55
C TRP A 209 8.81 -0.59 -10.85
N GLU A 210 9.45 -1.56 -10.25
CA GLU A 210 10.70 -1.39 -9.52
C GLU A 210 11.86 -1.02 -10.44
N LEU A 211 11.91 -1.56 -11.66
CA LEU A 211 12.92 -1.17 -12.67
C LEU A 211 12.81 0.30 -13.11
N VAL A 212 11.64 0.92 -12.92
CA VAL A 212 11.42 2.32 -13.32
C VAL A 212 11.42 3.27 -12.12
N TYR A 213 10.90 2.85 -10.96
CA TYR A 213 10.57 3.76 -9.86
C TYR A 213 11.09 3.32 -8.49
N HIS A 214 11.95 2.30 -8.40
CA HIS A 214 12.42 1.78 -7.11
C HIS A 214 13.15 2.84 -6.26
N ASP A 215 13.91 3.72 -6.89
CA ASP A 215 14.62 4.83 -6.26
C ASP A 215 13.73 6.04 -5.91
N CYS A 216 12.52 6.06 -6.45
CA CYS A 216 11.58 7.18 -6.31
C CYS A 216 10.52 6.95 -5.22
N VAL A 217 10.01 5.72 -5.10
CA VAL A 217 8.84 5.43 -4.27
C VAL A 217 8.83 3.98 -3.78
N VAL A 218 8.44 3.78 -2.51
CA VAL A 218 8.34 2.44 -1.92
C VAL A 218 7.05 1.75 -2.35
N ALA A 219 7.15 0.53 -2.87
CA ALA A 219 6.01 -0.33 -3.19
C ALA A 219 5.72 -1.34 -2.08
N GLN A 220 4.45 -1.57 -1.78
CA GLN A 220 4.00 -2.54 -0.77
C GLN A 220 2.91 -3.47 -1.31
N TRP A 221 2.64 -4.60 -0.60
CA TRP A 221 1.46 -5.41 -0.83
C TRP A 221 0.19 -4.60 -0.52
N TYR A 222 -0.94 -5.07 -1.05
CA TYR A 222 -2.24 -4.48 -0.73
C TYR A 222 -2.71 -4.89 0.67
N TRP A 223 -3.36 -4.01 1.39
CA TRP A 223 -3.90 -4.36 2.70
C TRP A 223 -5.08 -5.34 2.56
N GLY A 224 -5.09 -6.35 3.45
CA GLY A 224 -5.91 -7.53 3.24
C GLY A 224 -5.31 -8.56 2.27
N ASP A 225 -4.10 -8.29 1.72
CA ASP A 225 -3.32 -9.21 0.90
C ASP A 225 -1.85 -9.26 1.38
N TYR A 226 -1.67 -9.27 2.69
CA TYR A 226 -0.38 -9.23 3.41
C TYR A 226 0.48 -10.46 3.19
N ASN A 227 1.76 -10.39 3.58
CA ASN A 227 2.65 -11.55 3.58
C ASN A 227 2.03 -12.75 4.32
N ASN A 228 1.44 -12.54 5.48
CA ASN A 228 0.84 -13.58 6.30
C ASN A 228 -0.67 -13.85 6.05
N LYS A 229 -1.28 -13.21 5.07
CA LYS A 229 -2.71 -13.44 4.72
C LYS A 229 -2.99 -14.88 4.32
N LEU A 230 -2.04 -15.49 3.63
CA LEU A 230 -2.05 -16.85 3.12
C LEU A 230 -0.77 -17.54 3.57
N PRO A 231 -0.72 -18.17 4.75
CA PRO A 231 0.49 -18.72 5.35
C PRO A 231 1.26 -19.70 4.44
N ALA A 232 0.56 -20.47 3.62
CA ALA A 232 1.17 -21.44 2.71
C ALA A 232 2.04 -20.81 1.60
N ILE A 233 1.87 -19.50 1.30
CA ILE A 233 2.68 -18.78 0.32
C ILE A 233 3.50 -17.63 0.92
N TRP A 234 3.56 -17.54 2.24
CA TRP A 234 4.28 -16.48 2.93
C TRP A 234 5.77 -16.45 2.55
N ASP A 235 6.43 -17.61 2.47
CA ASP A 235 7.83 -17.69 2.05
C ASP A 235 8.04 -17.10 0.65
N LYS A 236 7.17 -17.41 -0.29
CA LYS A 236 7.25 -16.86 -1.64
C LYS A 236 7.04 -15.35 -1.68
N ARG A 237 6.13 -14.83 -0.85
CA ARG A 237 5.96 -13.37 -0.71
C ARG A 237 7.20 -12.69 -0.15
N ASP A 238 7.86 -13.30 0.84
CA ASP A 238 9.12 -12.80 1.37
C ASP A 238 10.22 -12.79 0.31
N LEU A 239 10.31 -13.84 -0.52
CA LEU A 239 11.25 -13.89 -1.62
C LEU A 239 11.02 -12.79 -2.66
N PHE A 240 9.75 -12.48 -2.99
CA PHE A 240 9.44 -11.33 -3.85
C PHE A 240 9.78 -10.00 -3.19
N ASN A 241 9.51 -9.82 -1.90
CA ASN A 241 9.93 -8.63 -1.18
C ASN A 241 11.46 -8.46 -1.23
N ALA A 242 12.22 -9.52 -0.96
CA ALA A 242 13.68 -9.47 -1.04
C ALA A 242 14.17 -9.18 -2.46
N LEU A 243 13.67 -9.94 -3.47
CA LEU A 243 14.04 -9.77 -4.87
C LEU A 243 13.78 -8.36 -5.39
N TYR A 244 12.66 -7.75 -4.99
CA TYR A 244 12.24 -6.43 -5.46
C TYR A 244 12.69 -5.29 -4.54
N GLY A 245 13.40 -5.59 -3.43
CA GLY A 245 13.86 -4.58 -2.49
C GLY A 245 12.74 -3.86 -1.74
N THR A 246 11.57 -4.49 -1.61
CA THR A 246 10.37 -3.89 -1.01
C THR A 246 10.15 -4.38 0.41
N PRO A 247 9.57 -3.54 1.31
CA PRO A 247 9.28 -3.98 2.67
C PRO A 247 8.10 -4.95 2.71
N PRO A 248 8.08 -5.89 3.68
CA PRO A 248 6.94 -6.76 3.91
C PRO A 248 5.77 -5.97 4.53
N MET A 249 4.57 -6.49 4.36
CA MET A 249 3.37 -5.99 5.03
C MET A 249 2.68 -7.12 5.78
N PHE A 250 2.20 -6.86 6.99
CA PHE A 250 1.59 -7.88 7.83
C PHE A 250 0.25 -7.43 8.40
N MET A 251 -0.68 -8.38 8.52
CA MET A 251 -1.72 -8.30 9.51
C MET A 251 -1.10 -8.70 10.86
N PHE A 252 -1.22 -7.83 11.85
CA PHE A 252 -0.51 -7.97 13.10
C PHE A 252 -1.40 -7.62 14.29
N ASP A 253 -1.66 -8.59 15.11
CA ASP A 253 -2.26 -8.45 16.43
C ASP A 253 -1.59 -9.40 17.42
N LYS A 254 -2.00 -9.34 18.70
CA LYS A 254 -1.42 -10.18 19.75
C LYS A 254 -1.57 -11.68 19.44
N ALA A 255 -2.73 -12.10 18.97
CA ALA A 255 -2.99 -13.51 18.66
C ALA A 255 -2.15 -14.01 17.48
N CYS A 256 -2.05 -13.22 16.42
CA CYS A 256 -1.17 -13.51 15.29
C CYS A 256 0.29 -13.59 15.71
N TRP A 257 0.74 -12.66 16.55
CA TRP A 257 2.10 -12.66 17.07
C TRP A 257 2.40 -13.92 17.89
N GLU A 258 1.55 -14.26 18.86
CA GLU A 258 1.72 -15.44 19.70
C GLU A 258 1.74 -16.75 18.89
N LYS A 259 0.89 -16.83 17.85
CA LYS A 259 0.81 -18.00 16.98
C LYS A 259 2.02 -18.15 16.02
N SER A 260 2.59 -17.04 15.55
CA SER A 260 3.52 -17.06 14.40
C SER A 260 4.79 -16.22 14.62
N ARG A 261 5.18 -15.99 15.88
CA ARG A 261 6.30 -15.13 16.27
C ARG A 261 7.58 -15.42 15.47
N ASP A 262 8.00 -16.67 15.44
CA ASP A 262 9.28 -17.05 14.79
C ASP A 262 9.20 -16.81 13.28
N ARG A 263 8.04 -16.99 12.68
CA ARG A 263 7.81 -16.74 11.28
C ARG A 263 7.84 -15.23 10.95
N PHE A 264 7.27 -14.37 11.81
CA PHE A 264 7.41 -12.92 11.67
C PHE A 264 8.87 -12.47 11.77
N VAL A 265 9.60 -13.01 12.76
CA VAL A 265 11.02 -12.70 12.94
C VAL A 265 11.83 -13.17 11.72
N GLN A 266 11.55 -14.34 11.19
CA GLN A 266 12.21 -14.85 9.97
C GLN A 266 11.92 -13.96 8.76
N SER A 267 10.66 -13.60 8.55
CA SER A 267 10.23 -12.71 7.46
C SER A 267 10.94 -11.35 7.55
N TYR A 268 10.97 -10.75 8.75
CA TYR A 268 11.70 -9.51 8.99
C TYR A 268 13.19 -9.63 8.62
N ARG A 269 13.86 -10.70 9.05
CA ARG A 269 15.29 -10.94 8.77
C ARG A 269 15.58 -11.15 7.28
N ASN A 270 14.65 -11.76 6.56
CA ASN A 270 14.80 -12.02 5.13
C ASN A 270 14.58 -10.76 4.28
N THR A 271 13.71 -9.84 4.72
CA THR A 271 13.20 -8.78 3.85
C THR A 271 13.66 -7.39 4.28
N CYS A 272 13.58 -7.05 5.57
CA CYS A 272 13.80 -5.67 6.02
C CYS A 272 15.24 -5.17 5.85
N PRO A 273 16.31 -5.98 6.08
CA PRO A 273 17.68 -5.53 5.79
C PRO A 273 17.88 -5.21 4.31
N VAL A 274 17.32 -6.03 3.41
CA VAL A 274 17.38 -5.80 1.97
C VAL A 274 16.63 -4.53 1.59
N ALA A 275 15.39 -4.38 2.03
CA ALA A 275 14.59 -3.18 1.74
C ALA A 275 15.26 -1.89 2.24
N ARG A 276 15.94 -1.92 3.40
CA ARG A 276 16.71 -0.76 3.88
C ARG A 276 17.96 -0.52 3.04
N ALA A 277 18.68 -1.56 2.67
CA ALA A 277 19.92 -1.44 1.90
C ALA A 277 19.67 -0.97 0.47
N THR A 278 18.51 -1.29 -0.11
CA THR A 278 18.15 -0.94 -1.48
C THR A 278 17.27 0.29 -1.60
N SER A 279 16.65 0.78 -0.50
CA SER A 279 15.77 1.94 -0.55
C SER A 279 16.48 3.13 -1.19
N TYR A 280 15.76 3.83 -2.07
CA TYR A 280 16.26 4.97 -2.87
C TYR A 280 17.48 4.64 -3.76
N SER A 281 17.68 3.37 -4.09
CA SER A 281 18.67 2.93 -5.07
C SER A 281 17.95 2.39 -6.30
N GLU A 282 18.33 2.86 -7.48
CA GLU A 282 17.77 2.38 -8.75
C GLU A 282 17.93 0.86 -8.88
N MET A 283 16.89 0.13 -9.26
CA MET A 283 17.00 -1.25 -9.71
C MET A 283 17.49 -1.25 -11.15
N THR A 284 18.75 -1.62 -11.36
CA THR A 284 19.42 -1.50 -12.67
C THR A 284 19.26 -2.73 -13.54
N ASP A 285 18.94 -3.89 -12.97
CA ASP A 285 18.82 -5.13 -13.71
C ASP A 285 17.96 -6.18 -13.02
N HIS A 286 17.28 -7.02 -13.82
CA HIS A 286 16.59 -8.22 -13.39
C HIS A 286 16.86 -9.35 -14.38
N LYS A 287 17.27 -10.51 -13.87
CA LYS A 287 17.64 -11.70 -14.68
C LYS A 287 16.91 -12.95 -14.23
N PHE A 288 16.55 -13.78 -15.20
CA PHE A 288 16.24 -15.18 -14.99
C PHE A 288 17.53 -16.00 -15.15
N LEU A 289 17.98 -16.65 -14.07
CA LEU A 289 19.21 -17.45 -14.08
C LEU A 289 18.97 -18.89 -14.52
N THR A 290 17.72 -19.33 -14.57
CA THR A 290 17.31 -20.67 -15.03
C THR A 290 16.24 -20.58 -16.13
N ALA A 291 16.22 -21.57 -17.01
CA ALA A 291 15.26 -21.59 -18.13
C ALA A 291 13.79 -21.65 -17.70
N ASP A 292 13.51 -22.29 -16.55
CA ASP A 292 12.17 -22.37 -15.94
C ASP A 292 11.82 -21.10 -15.12
N ARG A 293 12.73 -20.10 -15.08
CA ARG A 293 12.63 -18.85 -14.34
C ARG A 293 12.55 -19.01 -12.81
N SER A 294 12.82 -20.19 -12.28
CA SER A 294 12.72 -20.44 -10.84
C SER A 294 13.80 -19.72 -10.03
N VAL A 295 14.96 -19.45 -10.63
CA VAL A 295 16.01 -18.66 -10.00
C VAL A 295 16.11 -17.31 -10.68
N GLN A 296 15.99 -16.26 -9.88
CA GLN A 296 15.96 -14.87 -10.35
C GLN A 296 16.95 -14.03 -9.57
N GLN A 297 17.45 -12.99 -10.22
CA GLN A 297 18.41 -12.06 -9.62
C GLN A 297 18.04 -10.63 -9.98
N THR A 298 18.16 -9.72 -9.02
CA THR A 298 18.10 -8.27 -9.21
C THR A 298 19.41 -7.63 -8.78
N THR A 299 19.74 -6.51 -9.42
CA THR A 299 20.91 -5.69 -9.08
C THR A 299 20.47 -4.24 -8.90
N PHE A 300 21.03 -3.60 -7.89
CA PHE A 300 20.76 -2.20 -7.57
C PHE A 300 22.00 -1.34 -7.79
N ALA A 301 21.80 -0.06 -8.11
CA ALA A 301 22.88 0.88 -8.43
C ALA A 301 23.93 1.03 -7.31
N ASN A 302 23.55 0.81 -6.07
CA ASN A 302 24.46 0.83 -4.92
C ASN A 302 25.29 -0.46 -4.74
N GLY A 303 25.23 -1.40 -5.69
CA GLY A 303 25.99 -2.65 -5.69
C GLY A 303 25.31 -3.82 -4.96
N VAL A 304 24.16 -3.61 -4.35
CA VAL A 304 23.39 -4.73 -3.77
C VAL A 304 22.88 -5.64 -4.88
N THR A 305 23.07 -6.94 -4.70
CA THR A 305 22.55 -7.97 -5.60
C THR A 305 21.79 -9.00 -4.79
N VAL A 306 20.55 -9.29 -5.20
CA VAL A 306 19.67 -10.28 -4.55
C VAL A 306 19.41 -11.42 -5.51
N THR A 307 19.67 -12.64 -5.08
CA THR A 307 19.37 -13.87 -5.84
C THR A 307 18.39 -14.71 -5.04
N VAL A 308 17.30 -15.14 -5.64
CA VAL A 308 16.27 -15.98 -5.01
C VAL A 308 16.03 -17.25 -5.81
N ASN A 309 15.71 -18.32 -5.11
CA ASN A 309 15.29 -19.59 -5.69
C ASN A 309 13.85 -19.90 -5.30
N PHE A 310 12.90 -19.68 -6.19
CA PHE A 310 11.48 -20.01 -6.00
C PHE A 310 11.17 -21.50 -6.23
N GLY A 311 12.14 -22.25 -6.80
CA GLY A 311 11.97 -23.64 -7.19
C GLY A 311 12.06 -24.62 -6.02
N ASP A 312 11.86 -25.89 -6.36
CA ASP A 312 11.90 -27.03 -5.44
C ASP A 312 13.25 -27.78 -5.44
N ARG A 313 14.20 -27.34 -6.26
CA ARG A 313 15.54 -27.94 -6.39
C ARG A 313 16.62 -26.96 -5.94
N PRO A 314 17.71 -27.46 -5.34
CA PRO A 314 18.89 -26.63 -5.07
C PRO A 314 19.45 -26.01 -6.36
N TYR A 315 19.95 -24.80 -6.25
CA TYR A 315 20.62 -24.08 -7.32
C TYR A 315 22.09 -23.85 -6.96
N LYS A 316 22.98 -24.02 -7.96
CA LYS A 316 24.38 -23.68 -7.86
C LYS A 316 24.75 -22.80 -9.03
N GLY A 317 25.09 -21.55 -8.75
CA GLY A 317 25.51 -20.57 -9.73
C GLY A 317 26.99 -20.68 -10.11
N ALA A 318 27.32 -20.20 -11.30
CA ALA A 318 28.70 -20.14 -11.77
C ALA A 318 29.58 -19.22 -10.89
N ASP A 319 28.99 -18.27 -10.19
CA ASP A 319 29.66 -17.37 -9.24
C ASP A 319 29.83 -17.97 -7.83
N GLY A 320 29.56 -19.27 -7.67
CA GLY A 320 29.61 -19.99 -6.39
C GLY A 320 28.40 -19.79 -5.48
N THR A 321 27.37 -19.08 -5.92
CA THR A 321 26.11 -18.92 -5.15
C THR A 321 25.40 -20.27 -5.06
N GLU A 322 25.13 -20.73 -3.85
CA GLU A 322 24.33 -21.94 -3.58
C GLU A 322 23.05 -21.57 -2.86
N LEU A 323 21.89 -21.99 -3.38
CA LEU A 323 20.58 -21.72 -2.82
C LEU A 323 19.79 -23.01 -2.67
N VAL A 324 19.28 -23.26 -1.48
CA VAL A 324 18.28 -24.29 -1.23
C VAL A 324 16.94 -23.89 -1.85
N PRO A 325 15.95 -24.79 -1.98
CA PRO A 325 14.58 -24.43 -2.31
C PRO A 325 14.04 -23.32 -1.39
N ASN A 326 13.37 -22.34 -1.96
CA ASN A 326 12.90 -21.11 -1.28
C ASN A 326 14.03 -20.33 -0.56
N GLY A 327 15.27 -20.50 -1.02
CA GLY A 327 16.44 -19.80 -0.49
C GLY A 327 16.68 -18.44 -1.14
N LEU A 328 17.40 -17.59 -0.43
CA LEU A 328 17.85 -16.29 -0.93
C LEU A 328 19.33 -16.05 -0.57
N SER A 329 20.01 -15.29 -1.40
CA SER A 329 21.37 -14.77 -1.15
C SER A 329 21.37 -13.28 -1.45
N VAL A 330 21.96 -12.50 -0.55
CA VAL A 330 22.12 -11.05 -0.71
C VAL A 330 23.60 -10.72 -0.59
N LYS A 331 24.11 -10.02 -1.60
CA LYS A 331 25.50 -9.55 -1.64
C LYS A 331 25.53 -8.03 -1.67
N GLY A 332 26.58 -7.41 -1.15
CA GLY A 332 26.75 -5.96 -1.21
C GLY A 332 25.93 -5.16 -0.18
N VAL A 333 25.24 -5.82 0.75
CA VAL A 333 24.63 -5.09 1.86
C VAL A 333 25.73 -4.56 2.76
N PRO A 334 25.79 -3.24 3.03
CA PRO A 334 26.72 -2.70 4.00
C PRO A 334 26.56 -3.44 5.34
N SER A 335 27.66 -3.81 5.95
CA SER A 335 27.63 -4.37 7.31
C SER A 335 26.90 -3.37 8.21
N ASP A 336 25.86 -3.82 8.88
CA ASP A 336 25.05 -3.01 9.78
C ASP A 336 25.97 -2.43 10.87
N THR A 337 26.43 -1.19 10.65
CA THR A 337 27.10 -0.43 11.70
C THR A 337 26.00 0.05 12.63
N GLY A 338 25.68 -0.77 13.63
CA GLY A 338 24.59 -0.65 14.57
C GLY A 338 24.16 0.78 14.90
N ARG A 339 22.91 1.09 14.61
CA ARG A 339 22.14 2.15 15.23
C ARG A 339 20.89 1.59 15.88
#